data_d8bfc20d222ef2ba397f2f817b9e96f0
#
_entry.id   d8bfc20d222ef2ba397f2f817b9e96f0
#
_cell.length_a   1.000
_cell.length_b   1.000
_cell.length_c   1.000
_cell.angle_alpha   90.00
_cell.angle_beta   90.00
_cell.angle_gamma   90.00
#
_symmetry.space_group_name_H-M   'P 1'
#
loop_
_entity.id
_entity.type
_entity.pdbx_description
1 polymer ?
#
loop_
_entity_poly.entity_id
_entity_poly.type
_entity_poly.pdbx_seq_one_letter_code
_entity_poly.pdbx_strand_id
1 'polypeptide(L)'
;RSSLTPIIVDNFIFTVSNEGYFYVIDKNKGNVIKINDIYKDYKIKKRKFIKPTGFSVSQNELYLSNNNGKLKVIELNSGNVIENIKISRDTISKPFIYKKKLFVIKNGAIIQYE
;
A
#
# COMPACT_ATOMS: atom_id res chain seq x y z
N ARG A 1 -0.17 15.63 -6.76
CA ARG A 1 0.52 14.74 -6.95
C ARG A 1 0.18 13.54 -6.33
N SER A 2 0.28 12.57 -6.92
CA SER A 2 -0.08 11.28 -6.42
C SER A 2 1.00 10.74 -5.48
N SER A 3 0.60 10.24 -4.31
CA SER A 3 1.50 9.52 -3.44
C SER A 3 1.55 8.04 -3.81
N LEU A 4 0.96 7.65 -4.93
CA LEU A 4 0.97 6.29 -5.44
C LEU A 4 2.02 6.12 -6.53
N THR A 5 3.17 6.79 -6.36
CA THR A 5 4.28 6.66 -7.30
C THR A 5 4.83 5.24 -7.27
N PRO A 6 4.97 4.60 -8.44
CA PRO A 6 5.52 3.25 -8.48
C PRO A 6 6.90 3.16 -7.86
N ILE A 7 7.20 2.03 -7.26
CA ILE A 7 8.50 1.78 -6.61
C ILE A 7 9.22 0.69 -7.39
N ILE A 8 10.48 0.93 -7.70
CA ILE A 8 11.31 -0.01 -8.44
C ILE A 8 12.26 -0.70 -7.47
N VAL A 9 12.21 -2.03 -7.45
CA VAL A 9 13.13 -2.86 -6.67
C VAL A 9 13.67 -3.93 -7.60
N ASP A 10 14.98 -3.94 -7.83
CA ASP A 10 15.64 -4.86 -8.76
C ASP A 10 14.99 -4.80 -10.13
N ASN A 11 14.45 -5.88 -10.65
CA ASN A 11 13.82 -5.94 -11.97
C ASN A 11 12.31 -5.77 -11.92
N PHE A 12 11.76 -5.34 -10.79
CA PHE A 12 10.33 -5.29 -10.61
C PHE A 12 9.86 -3.88 -10.30
N ILE A 13 8.71 -3.54 -10.84
CA ILE A 13 8.00 -2.31 -10.52
C ILE A 13 6.76 -2.71 -9.74
N PHE A 14 6.59 -2.11 -8.56
CA PHE A 14 5.43 -2.34 -7.71
C PHE A 14 4.56 -1.09 -7.72
N THR A 15 3.27 -1.27 -7.92
CA THR A 15 2.34 -0.15 -7.91
C THR A 15 0.96 -0.62 -7.45
N VAL A 16 0.15 0.34 -7.01
CA VAL A 16 -1.22 0.10 -6.56
C VAL A 16 -2.13 1.09 -7.28
N SER A 17 -3.22 0.59 -7.85
CA SER A 17 -4.17 1.46 -8.51
C SER A 17 -5.17 2.05 -7.51
N ASN A 18 -5.84 3.12 -7.91
CA ASN A 18 -6.88 3.73 -7.08
C ASN A 18 -8.02 2.77 -6.78
N GLU A 19 -8.23 1.76 -7.64
CA GLU A 19 -9.30 0.80 -7.46
C GLU A 19 -8.94 -0.32 -6.50
N GLY A 20 -7.69 -0.37 -6.03
CA GLY A 20 -7.27 -1.37 -5.07
C GLY A 20 -6.66 -2.62 -5.67
N TYR A 21 -5.99 -2.49 -6.79
CA TYR A 21 -5.25 -3.60 -7.38
C TYR A 21 -3.75 -3.39 -7.19
N PHE A 22 -3.08 -4.44 -6.76
CA PHE A 22 -1.64 -4.46 -6.61
C PHE A 22 -1.05 -5.11 -7.85
N TYR A 23 -0.08 -4.43 -8.48
CA TYR A 23 0.56 -4.89 -9.70
C TYR A 23 2.03 -5.10 -9.49
N VAL A 24 2.56 -6.19 -10.04
CA VAL A 24 4.00 -6.39 -10.18
C VAL A 24 4.29 -6.43 -11.68
N ILE A 25 5.19 -5.58 -12.12
CA ILE A 25 5.52 -5.42 -13.52
C ILE A 25 6.99 -5.74 -13.72
N ASP A 26 7.30 -6.51 -14.77
CA ASP A 26 8.69 -6.75 -15.17
C ASP A 26 9.24 -5.47 -15.76
N LYS A 27 10.27 -4.92 -15.13
CA LYS A 27 10.85 -3.65 -15.54
C LYS A 27 11.44 -3.70 -16.95
N ASN A 28 12.04 -4.83 -17.30
CA ASN A 28 12.72 -4.94 -18.59
C ASN A 28 11.77 -5.21 -19.74
N LYS A 29 10.76 -6.03 -19.53
CA LYS A 29 9.81 -6.40 -20.56
C LYS A 29 8.56 -5.55 -20.58
N GLY A 30 8.26 -4.87 -19.46
CA GLY A 30 7.10 -4.02 -19.37
C GLY A 30 5.78 -4.74 -19.19
N ASN A 31 5.80 -6.07 -19.03
CA ASN A 31 4.57 -6.82 -18.87
C ASN A 31 4.21 -7.01 -17.39
N VAL A 32 2.91 -7.12 -17.13
CA VAL A 32 2.40 -7.38 -15.79
C VAL A 32 2.57 -8.87 -15.49
N ILE A 33 3.27 -9.18 -14.41
CA ILE A 33 3.49 -10.57 -14.03
C ILE A 33 2.63 -10.99 -12.85
N LYS A 34 2.00 -10.04 -12.15
CA LYS A 34 1.10 -10.36 -11.04
C LYS A 34 0.10 -9.23 -10.85
N ILE A 35 -1.16 -9.60 -10.66
CA ILE A 35 -2.22 -8.68 -10.27
C ILE A 35 -2.96 -9.31 -9.11
N ASN A 36 -3.19 -8.54 -8.05
CA ASN A 36 -3.98 -9.02 -6.93
C ASN A 36 -4.97 -7.95 -6.51
N ASP A 37 -6.20 -8.34 -6.31
CA ASP A 37 -7.25 -7.46 -5.80
C ASP A 37 -7.12 -7.39 -4.28
N ILE A 38 -6.49 -6.32 -3.79
CA ILE A 38 -6.21 -6.20 -2.36
C ILE A 38 -7.35 -5.58 -1.57
N TYR A 39 -8.43 -5.17 -2.25
CA TYR A 39 -9.65 -4.68 -1.61
C TYR A 39 -10.79 -5.69 -1.69
N LYS A 40 -10.51 -6.93 -2.04
CA LYS A 40 -11.57 -7.93 -2.21
C LYS A 40 -12.31 -8.25 -0.92
N ASP A 41 -11.73 -7.89 0.23
CA ASP A 41 -12.37 -8.08 1.53
C ASP A 41 -13.44 -7.04 1.81
N TYR A 42 -13.53 -5.98 1.02
CA TYR A 42 -14.54 -4.94 1.21
C TYR A 42 -15.79 -5.27 0.42
N LYS A 43 -16.95 -4.95 1.00
CA LYS A 43 -18.23 -5.07 0.32
C LYS A 43 -18.29 -4.08 -0.84
N ILE A 44 -18.95 -4.45 -1.92
CA ILE A 44 -19.00 -3.64 -3.14
C ILE A 44 -19.44 -2.21 -2.87
N LYS A 45 -20.45 -2.03 -2.03
CA LYS A 45 -20.98 -0.71 -1.73
C LYS A 45 -19.97 0.19 -1.02
N LYS A 46 -19.14 -0.40 -0.16
CA LYS A 46 -18.12 0.36 0.56
C LYS A 46 -16.86 0.53 -0.24
N ARG A 47 -16.52 -0.47 -1.04
CA ARG A 47 -15.26 -0.52 -1.76
C ARG A 47 -15.04 0.73 -2.63
N LYS A 48 -16.09 1.23 -3.27
CA LYS A 48 -15.95 2.37 -4.16
C LYS A 48 -15.52 3.66 -3.45
N PHE A 49 -15.68 3.71 -2.13
CA PHE A 49 -15.26 4.87 -1.34
C PHE A 49 -13.89 4.70 -0.70
N ILE A 50 -13.32 3.48 -0.76
CA ILE A 50 -12.01 3.21 -0.18
C ILE A 50 -10.95 3.48 -1.23
N LYS A 51 -9.97 4.31 -0.89
CA LYS A 51 -8.90 4.69 -1.82
C LYS A 51 -7.55 4.61 -1.13
N PRO A 52 -6.53 4.13 -1.84
CA PRO A 52 -5.18 4.21 -1.32
C PRO A 52 -4.74 5.66 -1.21
N THR A 53 -3.99 5.98 -0.17
CA THR A 53 -3.44 7.32 0.01
C THR A 53 -1.94 7.36 -0.19
N GLY A 54 -1.27 6.20 -0.16
CA GLY A 54 0.15 6.11 -0.42
C GLY A 54 0.70 4.77 0.04
N PHE A 55 1.92 4.45 -0.38
CA PHE A 55 2.55 3.22 0.09
C PHE A 55 4.06 3.38 0.19
N SER A 56 4.68 2.50 0.97
CA SER A 56 6.12 2.39 1.13
C SER A 56 6.50 0.93 1.16
N VAL A 57 7.73 0.64 0.78
CA VAL A 57 8.25 -0.73 0.78
C VAL A 57 9.41 -0.81 1.75
N SER A 58 9.45 -1.88 2.54
CA SER A 58 10.59 -2.19 3.40
C SER A 58 10.76 -3.70 3.42
N GLN A 59 11.97 -4.15 3.14
CA GLN A 59 12.29 -5.57 3.07
C GLN A 59 11.36 -6.25 2.05
N ASN A 60 10.55 -7.19 2.48
CA ASN A 60 9.69 -7.93 1.57
C ASN A 60 8.22 -7.55 1.71
N GLU A 61 7.95 -6.35 2.22
CA GLU A 61 6.58 -5.94 2.51
C GLU A 61 6.29 -4.55 1.96
N LEU A 62 5.07 -4.39 1.47
CA LEU A 62 4.55 -3.11 1.03
C LEU A 62 3.48 -2.68 2.04
N TYR A 63 3.61 -1.46 2.53
CA TYR A 63 2.69 -0.88 3.51
C TYR A 63 1.83 0.14 2.80
N LEU A 64 0.53 -0.14 2.73
CA LEU A 64 -0.42 0.70 2.00
C LEU A 64 -1.35 1.39 2.97
N SER A 65 -1.32 2.71 2.98
CA SER A 65 -2.28 3.49 3.75
C SER A 65 -3.52 3.78 2.90
N ASN A 66 -4.66 3.89 3.57
CA ASN A 66 -5.94 4.07 2.91
C ASN A 66 -6.73 5.18 3.58
N ASN A 67 -7.71 5.72 2.85
CA ASN A 67 -8.51 6.83 3.34
C ASN A 67 -9.49 6.44 4.45
N ASN A 68 -9.59 5.15 4.76
CA ASN A 68 -10.41 4.70 5.89
C ASN A 68 -9.60 4.53 7.18
N GLY A 69 -8.35 5.01 7.20
CA GLY A 69 -7.51 4.94 8.39
C GLY A 69 -6.89 3.58 8.64
N LYS A 70 -6.97 2.68 7.68
CA LYS A 70 -6.41 1.35 7.81
C LYS A 70 -5.17 1.19 6.96
N LEU A 71 -4.24 0.39 7.47
CA LEU A 71 -3.00 0.08 6.77
C LEU A 71 -3.07 -1.39 6.36
N LYS A 72 -2.83 -1.66 5.08
CA LYS A 72 -2.72 -3.03 4.60
C LYS A 72 -1.25 -3.35 4.40
N VAL A 73 -0.85 -4.51 4.88
CA VAL A 73 0.52 -5.01 4.67
C VAL A 73 0.44 -6.12 3.63
N ILE A 74 1.19 -5.95 2.56
CA ILE A 74 1.19 -6.88 1.42
C ILE A 74 2.56 -7.50 1.31
N GLU A 75 2.61 -8.82 1.27
CA GLU A 75 3.85 -9.54 1.06
C GLU A 75 4.21 -9.46 -0.42
N LEU A 76 5.41 -8.97 -0.74
CA LEU A 76 5.78 -8.74 -2.14
C LEU A 76 5.91 -10.04 -2.94
N ASN A 77 6.41 -11.10 -2.32
CA ASN A 77 6.61 -12.36 -3.03
C ASN A 77 5.30 -12.99 -3.49
N SER A 78 4.28 -12.95 -2.66
CA SER A 78 2.99 -13.57 -2.98
C SER A 78 1.99 -12.57 -3.54
N GLY A 79 2.15 -11.28 -3.22
CA GLY A 79 1.16 -10.26 -3.54
C GLY A 79 -0.06 -10.30 -2.64
N ASN A 80 -0.02 -11.09 -1.58
CA ASN A 80 -1.17 -11.26 -0.69
C ASN A 80 -1.14 -10.28 0.46
N VAL A 81 -2.33 -9.86 0.89
CA VAL A 81 -2.48 -9.07 2.11
C VAL A 81 -2.26 -10.01 3.29
N ILE A 82 -1.26 -9.72 4.11
CA ILE A 82 -0.94 -10.55 5.27
C ILE A 82 -1.39 -9.91 6.58
N GLU A 83 -1.71 -8.61 6.56
CA GLU A 83 -2.15 -7.96 7.78
C GLU A 83 -2.98 -6.73 7.44
N ASN A 84 -4.01 -6.46 8.26
CA ASN A 84 -4.79 -5.24 8.21
C ASN A 84 -4.69 -4.59 9.58
N ILE A 85 -4.24 -3.33 9.60
CA ILE A 85 -3.97 -2.64 10.85
C ILE A 85 -4.81 -1.38 10.88
N LYS A 86 -5.60 -1.20 11.94
CA LYS A 86 -6.36 0.02 12.11
C LYS A 86 -5.51 1.05 12.84
N ILE A 87 -5.16 2.12 12.14
CA ILE A 87 -4.35 3.20 12.70
C ILE A 87 -5.26 4.28 13.26
N SER A 88 -6.32 4.62 12.51
CA SER A 88 -7.16 5.76 12.83
C SER A 88 -8.53 5.55 12.22
N ARG A 89 -9.50 6.39 12.59
CA ARG A 89 -10.78 6.46 11.89
C ARG A 89 -10.69 7.33 10.68
N ASP A 90 -9.67 8.17 10.63
CA ASP A 90 -9.51 9.17 9.59
C ASP A 90 -8.51 8.71 8.54
N THR A 91 -8.44 9.48 7.47
CA THR A 91 -7.45 9.25 6.43
C THR A 91 -6.05 9.36 7.01
N ILE A 92 -5.20 8.42 6.67
CA ILE A 92 -3.79 8.48 7.03
C ILE A 92 -2.97 8.74 5.77
N SER A 93 -1.83 9.39 5.96
CA SER A 93 -0.94 9.73 4.87
C SER A 93 -0.16 8.51 4.42
N LYS A 94 0.69 8.71 3.40
CA LYS A 94 1.61 7.69 2.95
C LYS A 94 2.50 7.24 4.11
N PRO A 95 2.57 5.94 4.38
CA PRO A 95 3.53 5.45 5.37
C PRO A 95 4.95 5.59 4.85
N PHE A 96 5.91 5.72 5.74
CA PHE A 96 7.31 5.78 5.35
C PHE A 96 8.17 5.02 6.34
N ILE A 97 9.34 4.58 5.86
CA ILE A 97 10.27 3.81 6.66
C ILE A 97 11.47 4.69 6.99
N TYR A 98 11.82 4.74 8.27
CA TYR A 98 13.00 5.45 8.72
C TYR A 98 13.69 4.62 9.79
N LYS A 99 14.97 4.31 9.58
CA LYS A 99 15.75 3.47 10.48
C LYS A 99 15.03 2.14 10.80
N LYS A 100 14.47 1.54 9.76
CA LYS A 100 13.77 0.25 9.83
C LYS A 100 12.49 0.27 10.66
N LYS A 101 11.95 1.46 10.94
CA LYS A 101 10.70 1.60 11.65
C LYS A 101 9.66 2.23 10.74
N LEU A 102 8.42 1.81 10.91
CA LEU A 102 7.30 2.30 10.11
C LEU A 102 6.66 3.51 10.79
N PHE A 103 6.42 4.54 10.01
CA PHE A 103 5.78 5.76 10.49
C PHE A 103 4.65 6.15 9.55
N VAL A 104 3.62 6.77 10.12
CA VAL A 104 2.55 7.40 9.34
C VAL A 104 2.32 8.80 9.90
N ILE A 105 1.77 9.67 9.05
CA ILE A 105 1.37 11.01 9.48
C ILE A 105 -0.14 10.98 9.66
N LYS A 106 -0.59 11.38 10.82
CA LYS A 106 -2.00 11.40 11.16
C LYS A 106 -2.31 12.73 11.83
N ASN A 107 -3.29 13.49 11.26
CA ASN A 107 -3.69 14.77 11.81
C ASN A 107 -2.50 15.69 12.08
N GLY A 108 -1.52 15.69 11.19
CA GLY A 108 -0.33 16.53 11.35
C GLY A 108 0.72 16.01 12.31
N ALA A 109 0.48 14.88 12.95
CA ALA A 109 1.44 14.28 13.88
C ALA A 109 2.07 13.04 13.25
N ILE A 110 3.34 12.82 13.58
CA ILE A 110 4.06 11.62 13.12
C ILE A 110 3.86 10.54 14.17
N ILE A 111 3.35 9.40 13.73
CA ILE A 111 3.08 8.27 14.61
C ILE A 111 3.99 7.12 14.19
N GLN A 112 4.77 6.61 15.14
CA GLN A 112 5.58 5.43 14.91
C GLN A 112 4.70 4.19 15.06
N TYR A 113 4.77 3.34 14.06
CA TYR A 113 4.09 2.07 14.13
C TYR A 113 5.13 0.97 14.07
N GLU A 114 5.18 0.18 15.13
CA GLU A 114 6.19 -0.75 15.32
C GLU A 114 6.35 -1.85 14.40
#